data_1a602477d3162150885995febfe2ec8b
#
_entry.id   1a602477d3162150885995febfe2ec8b
#
_cell.length_a   1.000
_cell.length_b   1.000
_cell.length_c   1.000
_cell.angle_alpha   90.00
_cell.angle_beta   90.00
_cell.angle_gamma   90.00
#
_symmetry.space_group_name_H-M   'P 1'
#
loop_
_entity.id
_entity.type
_entity.pdbx_description
1 polymer ?
#
loop_
_entity_poly.entity_id
_entity_poly.type
_entity_poly.pdbx_seq_one_letter_code
_entity_poly.pdbx_strand_id
1 'polypeptide(L)'
;MNDSIFAPCFNTSALTQSALEGIDRQRWLIDNMLLMPKHEAWIRREIQVKRASGTTQIEGANLDEAAVSKLINRSSRGRLTEDEQANINALDAYRFIDYLSDQRDIPIDELVIRQLNRYFINGALDTLTPGAYRKGQNKVGN
;
A
#
# COMPACT_ATOMS: atom_id res chain seq x y z
N MET A 1 -25.60 11.02 19.30
CA MET A 1 -24.53 10.05 19.32
C MET A 1 -23.24 10.83 19.40
N ASN A 2 -22.48 10.68 20.48
CA ASN A 2 -21.19 11.35 20.61
C ASN A 2 -20.21 10.65 19.67
N ASP A 3 -19.91 11.30 18.55
CA ASP A 3 -18.75 10.93 17.75
C ASP A 3 -17.51 11.26 18.58
N SER A 4 -17.01 10.28 19.33
CA SER A 4 -15.73 10.41 19.99
C SER A 4 -14.66 10.39 18.88
N ILE A 5 -14.28 11.56 18.42
CA ILE A 5 -13.11 11.74 17.56
C ILE A 5 -11.93 11.14 18.31
N PHE A 6 -11.32 10.10 17.73
CA PHE A 6 -10.10 9.52 18.27
C PHE A 6 -9.02 10.60 18.28
N ALA A 7 -8.69 11.10 19.47
CA ALA A 7 -7.65 12.11 19.69
C ALA A 7 -6.50 11.46 20.48
N PRO A 8 -5.47 10.94 19.82
CA PRO A 8 -4.34 10.34 20.48
C PRO A 8 -3.56 11.42 21.25
N CYS A 9 -3.28 11.14 22.54
CA CYS A 9 -2.39 11.98 23.34
C CYS A 9 -0.95 11.52 23.12
N PHE A 10 -0.10 12.40 22.61
CA PHE A 10 1.34 12.14 22.47
C PHE A 10 2.13 13.43 22.67
N ASN A 11 3.37 13.29 23.10
CA ASN A 11 4.31 14.37 23.20
C ASN A 11 5.39 14.23 22.13
N THR A 12 5.66 15.30 21.42
CA THR A 12 6.76 15.37 20.45
C THR A 12 8.06 15.76 21.16
N SER A 13 9.09 14.92 21.08
CA SER A 13 10.42 15.26 21.51
C SER A 13 11.10 16.23 20.53
N ALA A 14 12.15 16.93 20.98
CA ALA A 14 12.96 17.77 20.09
C ALA A 14 13.54 16.97 18.91
N LEU A 15 13.90 15.69 19.13
CA LEU A 15 14.36 14.80 18.06
C LEU A 15 13.25 14.51 17.03
N THR A 16 12.04 14.24 17.52
CA THR A 16 10.86 14.03 16.65
C THR A 16 10.56 15.28 15.83
N GLN A 17 10.61 16.45 16.45
CA GLN A 17 10.36 17.72 15.77
C GLN A 17 11.41 17.95 14.66
N SER A 18 12.69 17.75 14.94
CA SER A 18 13.76 17.87 13.93
C SER A 18 13.60 16.88 12.78
N ALA A 19 13.15 15.65 13.08
CA ALA A 19 12.88 14.65 12.04
C ALA A 19 11.72 15.09 11.14
N LEU A 20 10.63 15.63 11.70
CA LEU A 20 9.49 16.15 10.93
C LEU A 20 9.91 17.33 10.03
N GLU A 21 10.69 18.27 10.53
CA GLU A 21 11.24 19.38 9.73
C GLU A 21 12.13 18.86 8.58
N GLY A 22 12.91 17.80 8.84
CA GLY A 22 13.68 17.12 7.82
C GLY A 22 12.81 16.51 6.71
N ILE A 23 11.72 15.85 7.09
CA ILE A 23 10.74 15.28 6.16
C ILE A 23 10.08 16.37 5.32
N ASP A 24 9.63 17.46 5.94
CA ASP A 24 9.00 18.58 5.24
C ASP A 24 9.95 19.23 4.22
N ARG A 25 11.23 19.39 4.57
CA ARG A 25 12.25 19.88 3.65
C ARG A 25 12.43 18.95 2.44
N GLN A 26 12.54 17.64 2.67
CA GLN A 26 12.70 16.67 1.58
C GLN A 26 11.45 16.63 0.68
N ARG A 27 10.27 16.70 1.28
CA ARG A 27 9.01 16.79 0.55
C ARG A 27 8.98 18.02 -0.34
N TRP A 28 9.32 19.19 0.22
CA TRP A 28 9.38 20.42 -0.56
C TRP A 28 10.36 20.33 -1.74
N LEU A 29 11.54 19.71 -1.53
CA LEU A 29 12.53 19.51 -2.61
C LEU A 29 11.96 18.63 -3.72
N ILE A 30 11.29 17.52 -3.37
CA ILE A 30 10.68 16.60 -4.35
C ILE A 30 9.58 17.33 -5.13
N ASP A 31 8.69 18.05 -4.45
CA ASP A 31 7.56 18.75 -5.06
C ASP A 31 8.00 19.88 -6.01
N ASN A 32 9.21 20.45 -5.80
CA ASN A 32 9.75 21.52 -6.62
C ASN A 32 10.86 21.07 -7.60
N MET A 33 11.16 19.78 -7.64
CA MET A 33 12.19 19.24 -8.54
C MET A 33 11.64 19.07 -9.95
N LEU A 34 12.30 19.67 -10.93
CA LEU A 34 11.98 19.46 -12.35
C LEU A 34 12.56 18.11 -12.80
N LEU A 35 11.72 17.09 -12.87
CA LEU A 35 12.07 15.81 -13.44
C LEU A 35 11.67 15.73 -14.91
N MET A 36 12.55 15.17 -15.73
CA MET A 36 12.14 14.81 -17.09
C MET A 36 11.11 13.66 -17.03
N PRO A 37 10.07 13.67 -17.89
CA PRO A 37 8.99 12.68 -17.85
C PRO A 37 9.45 11.21 -17.83
N LYS A 38 10.53 10.90 -18.55
CA LYS A 38 11.14 9.57 -18.57
C LYS A 38 11.71 9.14 -17.21
N HIS A 39 12.31 10.08 -16.46
CA HIS A 39 12.85 9.81 -15.14
C HIS A 39 11.74 9.68 -14.11
N GLU A 40 10.71 10.51 -14.21
CA GLU A 40 9.52 10.39 -13.37
C GLU A 40 8.83 9.03 -13.54
N ALA A 41 8.59 8.61 -14.79
CA ALA A 41 7.98 7.32 -15.08
C ALA A 41 8.83 6.14 -14.53
N TRP A 42 10.17 6.23 -14.66
CA TRP A 42 11.07 5.24 -14.11
C TRP A 42 10.99 5.19 -12.58
N ILE A 43 11.07 6.35 -11.89
CA ILE A 43 10.99 6.43 -10.43
C ILE A 43 9.65 5.89 -9.94
N ARG A 44 8.53 6.28 -10.56
CA ARG A 44 7.19 5.78 -10.19
C ARG A 44 7.11 4.26 -10.28
N ARG A 45 7.71 3.69 -11.32
CA ARG A 45 7.76 2.23 -11.49
C ARG A 45 8.59 1.56 -10.41
N GLU A 46 9.80 2.07 -10.12
CA GLU A 46 10.66 1.53 -9.05
C GLU A 46 9.95 1.57 -7.68
N ILE A 47 9.27 2.68 -7.40
CA ILE A 47 8.47 2.80 -6.17
C ILE A 47 7.37 1.75 -6.10
N GLN A 48 6.64 1.50 -7.20
CA GLN A 48 5.59 0.47 -7.24
C GLN A 48 6.15 -0.92 -6.94
N VAL A 49 7.28 -1.28 -7.54
CA VAL A 49 7.97 -2.56 -7.29
C VAL A 49 8.34 -2.69 -5.82
N LYS A 50 9.03 -1.69 -5.26
CA LYS A 50 9.49 -1.69 -3.87
C LYS A 50 8.34 -1.73 -2.86
N ARG A 51 7.26 -0.99 -3.10
CA ARG A 51 6.07 -0.99 -2.24
C ARG A 51 5.42 -2.38 -2.23
N ALA A 52 5.21 -3.00 -3.40
CA ALA A 52 4.59 -4.32 -3.49
C ALA A 52 5.46 -5.38 -2.83
N SER A 53 6.73 -5.49 -3.23
CA SER A 53 7.68 -6.46 -2.67
C SER A 53 7.84 -6.28 -1.15
N GLY A 54 8.07 -5.06 -0.66
CA GLY A 54 8.27 -4.80 0.77
C GLY A 54 7.05 -5.16 1.62
N THR A 55 5.84 -4.85 1.14
CA THR A 55 4.61 -5.19 1.87
C THR A 55 4.38 -6.70 1.93
N THR A 56 4.55 -7.41 0.81
CA THR A 56 4.29 -8.84 0.76
C THR A 56 5.38 -9.66 1.46
N GLN A 57 6.63 -9.18 1.50
CA GLN A 57 7.71 -9.81 2.26
C GLN A 57 7.47 -9.78 3.78
N ILE A 58 6.85 -8.72 4.31
CA ILE A 58 6.45 -8.66 5.73
C ILE A 58 5.44 -9.76 6.05
N GLU A 59 4.58 -10.11 5.10
CA GLU A 59 3.58 -11.18 5.21
C GLU A 59 4.14 -12.57 4.84
N GLY A 60 5.43 -12.68 4.54
CA GLY A 60 6.14 -13.94 4.29
C GLY A 60 6.27 -14.37 2.83
N ALA A 61 5.88 -13.53 1.86
CA ALA A 61 6.09 -13.81 0.44
C ALA A 61 7.59 -13.75 0.08
N ASN A 62 8.05 -14.69 -0.77
CA ASN A 62 9.46 -14.86 -1.12
C ASN A 62 9.86 -14.26 -2.48
N LEU A 63 9.11 -13.28 -3.00
CA LEU A 63 9.46 -12.60 -4.23
C LEU A 63 10.34 -11.38 -3.96
N ASP A 64 11.49 -11.33 -4.61
CA ASP A 64 12.36 -10.15 -4.61
C ASP A 64 11.87 -9.08 -5.61
N GLU A 65 12.45 -7.89 -5.54
CA GLU A 65 12.12 -6.76 -6.42
C GLU A 65 12.29 -7.12 -7.90
N ALA A 66 13.29 -7.92 -8.26
CA ALA A 66 13.55 -8.33 -9.64
C ALA A 66 12.45 -9.26 -10.17
N ALA A 67 11.96 -10.19 -9.36
CA ALA A 67 10.86 -11.07 -9.70
C ALA A 67 9.55 -10.28 -9.82
N VAL A 68 9.26 -9.36 -8.90
CA VAL A 68 8.09 -8.47 -8.97
C VAL A 68 8.14 -7.58 -10.21
N SER A 69 9.30 -7.03 -10.57
CA SER A 69 9.47 -6.23 -11.80
C SER A 69 9.18 -7.04 -13.06
N LYS A 70 9.62 -8.30 -13.12
CA LYS A 70 9.30 -9.23 -14.22
C LYS A 70 7.81 -9.54 -14.27
N LEU A 71 7.17 -9.75 -13.12
CA LEU A 71 5.74 -10.02 -12.99
C LEU A 71 4.88 -8.88 -13.54
N ILE A 72 5.25 -7.64 -13.25
CA ILE A 72 4.56 -6.44 -13.75
C ILE A 72 4.62 -6.36 -15.29
N ASN A 73 5.73 -6.77 -15.88
CA ASN A 73 5.97 -6.71 -17.34
C ASN A 73 5.42 -7.90 -18.12
N ARG A 74 4.90 -8.91 -17.44
CA ARG A 74 4.43 -10.14 -18.05
C ARG A 74 3.15 -9.87 -18.89
N SER A 75 3.23 -10.09 -20.18
CA SER A 75 2.14 -9.84 -21.13
C SER A 75 0.96 -10.79 -20.97
N SER A 76 1.18 -11.98 -20.39
CA SER A 76 0.15 -12.99 -20.15
C SER A 76 0.22 -13.46 -18.71
N ARG A 77 -0.84 -13.25 -17.96
CA ARG A 77 -1.00 -13.79 -16.60
C ARG A 77 -1.54 -15.22 -16.71
N GLY A 78 -0.64 -16.19 -16.90
CA GLY A 78 -0.99 -17.60 -16.69
C GLY A 78 -1.37 -17.85 -15.22
N ARG A 79 -1.39 -19.12 -14.80
CA ARG A 79 -1.61 -19.44 -13.39
C ARG A 79 -0.52 -18.80 -12.54
N LEU A 80 -0.92 -17.98 -11.57
CA LEU A 80 -0.03 -17.31 -10.63
C LEU A 80 0.22 -18.21 -9.43
N THR A 81 1.41 -18.12 -8.83
CA THR A 81 1.67 -18.65 -7.50
C THR A 81 1.00 -17.76 -6.44
N GLU A 82 0.90 -18.22 -5.19
CA GLU A 82 0.37 -17.41 -4.10
C GLU A 82 1.18 -16.12 -3.90
N ASP A 83 2.49 -16.20 -3.93
CA ASP A 83 3.37 -15.03 -3.81
C ASP A 83 3.21 -14.05 -4.97
N GLU A 84 3.08 -14.55 -6.21
CA GLU A 84 2.79 -13.73 -7.39
C GLU A 84 1.43 -13.05 -7.27
N GLN A 85 0.41 -13.78 -6.80
CA GLN A 85 -0.93 -13.23 -6.59
C GLN A 85 -0.91 -12.15 -5.50
N ALA A 86 -0.24 -12.39 -4.38
CA ALA A 86 -0.11 -11.41 -3.30
C ALA A 86 0.55 -10.10 -3.79
N ASN A 87 1.60 -10.21 -4.60
CA ASN A 87 2.28 -9.03 -5.17
C ASN A 87 1.39 -8.28 -6.18
N ILE A 88 0.63 -8.98 -7.04
CA ILE A 88 -0.34 -8.34 -7.93
C ILE A 88 -1.43 -7.63 -7.14
N ASN A 89 -1.93 -8.27 -6.10
CA ASN A 89 -2.94 -7.70 -5.20
C ASN A 89 -2.44 -6.41 -4.54
N ALA A 90 -1.21 -6.42 -4.02
CA ALA A 90 -0.59 -5.25 -3.44
C ALA A 90 -0.43 -4.11 -4.46
N LEU A 91 -0.01 -4.42 -5.69
CA LEU A 91 0.07 -3.43 -6.77
C LEU A 91 -1.28 -2.80 -7.09
N ASP A 92 -2.34 -3.59 -7.18
CA ASP A 92 -3.69 -3.10 -7.48
C ASP A 92 -4.24 -2.28 -6.31
N ALA A 93 -3.96 -2.68 -5.06
CA ALA A 93 -4.29 -1.89 -3.87
C ALA A 93 -3.57 -0.53 -3.86
N TYR A 94 -2.27 -0.50 -4.18
CA TYR A 94 -1.52 0.77 -4.26
C TYR A 94 -1.99 1.68 -5.39
N ARG A 95 -2.36 1.14 -6.54
CA ARG A 95 -2.97 1.93 -7.62
C ARG A 95 -4.28 2.58 -7.19
N PHE A 96 -5.07 1.85 -6.41
CA PHE A 96 -6.30 2.40 -5.84
C PHE A 96 -6.02 3.48 -4.81
N ILE A 97 -4.99 3.33 -3.96
CA ILE A 97 -4.54 4.36 -3.02
C ILE A 97 -4.05 5.60 -3.76
N ASP A 98 -3.24 5.43 -4.81
CA ASP A 98 -2.76 6.53 -5.64
C ASP A 98 -3.94 7.27 -6.29
N TYR A 99 -4.94 6.54 -6.83
CA TYR A 99 -6.19 7.14 -7.33
C TYR A 99 -6.93 7.94 -6.25
N LEU A 100 -7.10 7.41 -5.04
CA LEU A 100 -7.74 8.13 -3.94
C LEU A 100 -6.97 9.38 -3.53
N SER A 101 -5.64 9.32 -3.56
CA SER A 101 -4.78 10.47 -3.25
C SER A 101 -4.97 11.63 -4.22
N ASP A 102 -5.26 11.32 -5.49
CA ASP A 102 -5.54 12.32 -6.52
C ASP A 102 -6.97 12.92 -6.39
N GLN A 103 -7.87 12.19 -5.73
CA GLN A 103 -9.27 12.59 -5.49
C GLN A 103 -9.44 13.14 -4.07
N ARG A 104 -9.07 14.40 -3.84
CA ARG A 104 -9.02 15.03 -2.50
C ARG A 104 -10.34 15.01 -1.74
N ASP A 105 -11.47 14.87 -2.44
CA ASP A 105 -12.82 14.97 -1.87
C ASP A 105 -13.43 13.60 -1.50
N ILE A 106 -12.74 12.50 -1.78
CA ILE A 106 -13.22 11.16 -1.40
C ILE A 106 -12.87 10.91 0.08
N PRO A 107 -13.86 10.77 0.97
CA PRO A 107 -13.59 10.47 2.37
C PRO A 107 -13.07 9.03 2.51
N ILE A 108 -12.14 8.83 3.43
CA ILE A 108 -11.72 7.49 3.83
C ILE A 108 -12.76 6.92 4.79
N ASP A 109 -13.73 6.23 4.24
CA ASP A 109 -14.83 5.60 4.96
C ASP A 109 -14.72 4.07 4.99
N GLU A 110 -15.72 3.42 5.55
CA GLU A 110 -15.81 1.96 5.61
C GLU A 110 -15.77 1.31 4.21
N LEU A 111 -16.36 1.95 3.20
CA LEU A 111 -16.40 1.41 1.84
C LEU A 111 -15.00 1.39 1.24
N VAL A 112 -14.22 2.44 1.45
CA VAL A 112 -12.81 2.52 1.02
C VAL A 112 -11.97 1.44 1.70
N ILE A 113 -12.12 1.26 3.02
CA ILE A 113 -11.40 0.22 3.78
C ILE A 113 -11.76 -1.18 3.26
N ARG A 114 -13.03 -1.45 3.02
CA ARG A 114 -13.50 -2.74 2.48
C ARG A 114 -13.01 -2.98 1.06
N GLN A 115 -12.94 -1.93 0.25
CA GLN A 115 -12.41 -2.02 -1.11
C GLN A 115 -10.90 -2.30 -1.12
N LEU A 116 -10.14 -1.65 -0.25
CA LEU A 116 -8.71 -1.96 -0.07
C LEU A 116 -8.51 -3.42 0.35
N ASN A 117 -9.29 -3.90 1.32
CA ASN A 117 -9.24 -5.30 1.72
C ASN A 117 -9.53 -6.25 0.54
N ARG A 118 -10.51 -5.92 -0.33
CA ARG A 118 -10.76 -6.71 -1.54
C ARG A 118 -9.56 -6.79 -2.44
N TYR A 119 -8.85 -5.69 -2.66
CA TYR A 119 -7.64 -5.71 -3.48
C TYR A 119 -6.57 -6.60 -2.87
N PHE A 120 -6.28 -6.45 -1.58
CA PHE A 120 -5.19 -7.19 -0.92
C PHE A 120 -5.42 -8.70 -0.87
N ILE A 121 -6.65 -9.16 -0.67
CA ILE A 121 -6.94 -10.59 -0.48
C ILE A 121 -7.65 -11.25 -1.68
N ASN A 122 -7.70 -10.58 -2.84
CA ASN A 122 -8.30 -11.13 -4.03
C ASN A 122 -7.59 -12.41 -4.49
N GLY A 123 -8.34 -13.51 -4.62
CA GLY A 123 -7.77 -14.82 -4.98
C GLY A 123 -6.88 -15.45 -3.90
N ALA A 124 -6.79 -14.85 -2.71
CA ALA A 124 -6.27 -15.52 -1.53
C ALA A 124 -7.29 -16.55 -1.04
N LEU A 125 -6.85 -17.49 -0.21
CA LEU A 125 -7.60 -18.63 0.33
C LEU A 125 -9.14 -18.57 0.19
N ASP A 126 -9.75 -19.65 -0.29
CA ASP A 126 -11.21 -19.79 -0.51
C ASP A 126 -12.08 -19.53 0.75
N THR A 127 -11.47 -19.49 1.92
CA THR A 127 -12.12 -19.24 3.21
C THR A 127 -12.34 -17.76 3.53
N LEU A 128 -11.72 -16.86 2.78
CA LEU A 128 -11.80 -15.42 2.98
C LEU A 128 -12.89 -14.81 2.10
N THR A 129 -13.66 -13.88 2.66
CA THR A 129 -14.64 -13.08 1.91
C THR A 129 -14.06 -11.69 1.69
N PRO A 130 -13.48 -11.39 0.51
CA PRO A 130 -12.88 -10.10 0.23
C PRO A 130 -13.85 -8.92 0.47
N GLY A 131 -13.40 -7.95 1.23
CA GLY A 131 -14.19 -6.76 1.54
C GLY A 131 -15.30 -6.97 2.57
N ALA A 132 -15.32 -8.08 3.29
CA ALA A 132 -16.25 -8.32 4.40
C ALA A 132 -15.49 -8.35 5.73
N TYR A 133 -16.10 -7.76 6.76
CA TYR A 133 -15.58 -7.95 8.12
C TYR A 133 -15.78 -9.38 8.58
N ARG A 134 -14.78 -9.94 9.24
CA ARG A 134 -14.89 -11.26 9.86
C ARG A 134 -15.93 -11.27 10.98
N LYS A 135 -16.61 -12.41 11.14
CA LYS A 135 -17.59 -12.61 12.20
C LYS A 135 -16.98 -13.26 13.44
N GLY A 136 -15.79 -13.82 13.35
CA GLY A 136 -15.12 -14.55 14.43
C GLY A 136 -13.90 -13.82 14.98
N GLN A 137 -13.48 -14.24 16.18
CA GLN A 137 -12.26 -13.75 16.84
C GLN A 137 -11.02 -14.38 16.18
N ASN A 138 -9.98 -13.58 15.93
CA ASN A 138 -8.68 -14.12 15.57
C ASN A 138 -7.93 -14.58 16.82
N LYS A 139 -7.28 -15.72 16.69
CA LYS A 139 -6.24 -16.13 17.64
C LYS A 139 -4.91 -15.70 17.05
N VAL A 140 -4.10 -14.96 17.82
CA VAL A 140 -2.75 -14.56 17.47
C VAL A 140 -1.80 -15.34 18.35
N GLY A 141 -0.90 -16.09 17.75
CA GLY A 141 0.05 -16.96 18.44
C GLY A 141 -0.46 -18.40 18.63
N ASN A 142 0.48 -19.31 18.81
CA ASN A 142 0.24 -20.70 19.20
C ASN A 142 -0.09 -20.78 20.68
#